data_720eaef55918dca2e2e9328c3c4a2ac8
#
_entry.id   720eaef55918dca2e2e9328c3c4a2ac8
#
_cell.length_a   1.000
_cell.length_b   1.000
_cell.length_c   1.000
_cell.angle_alpha   90.00
_cell.angle_beta   90.00
_cell.angle_gamma   90.00
#
_symmetry.space_group_name_H-M   'P 1'
#
loop_
_entity.id
_entity.type
_entity.pdbx_description
1 polymer ?
#
loop_
_entity_poly.entity_id
_entity_poly.type
_entity_poly.pdbx_seq_one_letter_code
_entity_poly.pdbx_strand_id
1 'polypeptide(L)'
;MKLQIKLALYNALTKLAIILFTGGLILVSLERLTYHHIEARLSLKKRELLKHISEKEISAFLNEQKSFIDYTILKGEYIIIKPIRYQPSLADKDVFVTGARTIDQNTESYSILKSAFNFTGHTYYLEIGETMYTVDALKSTIKGFALLMLFIALTLTMLIDLTFTRFLLKPFYQIIDRKLIKVNDPLNFDYEKVETTTQDFELLDSSISSLMAKISNLFMLEKQFIANVSHELLTPISIIGSRLENILQQEGLTVETENKIFASLKTLNRMKAIINSLLLISKIENNQFNKADRVVITDIIKEVSEELDDRLEDKKIQFNNHTSYTWSMQANRTLMYTLLFNIINNAIKYNKENGGIFITDTLKDDSYTLEITDTGIGMNEKEIEMAFNRFEKLDTDHKESHGLGLAIAKSITVFHNIGVQIISAKDNGTTFRLVFNK
;
A
#
# COMPACT_ATOMS: atom_id res chain seq x y z
N MET A 1 -5.42 -5.12 1.80
CA MET A 1 -4.91 -6.50 1.62
C MET A 1 -3.72 -6.47 0.69
N LYS A 2 -2.59 -7.10 1.04
CA LYS A 2 -1.38 -7.09 0.20
C LYS A 2 -1.64 -7.82 -1.14
N LEU A 3 -1.04 -7.34 -2.24
CA LEU A 3 -1.19 -7.92 -3.58
C LEU A 3 -0.91 -9.42 -3.61
N GLN A 4 0.10 -9.88 -2.88
CA GLN A 4 0.45 -11.30 -2.71
C GLN A 4 -0.74 -12.14 -2.26
N ILE A 5 -1.46 -11.68 -1.22
CA ILE A 5 -2.60 -12.42 -0.65
C ILE A 5 -3.77 -12.43 -1.63
N LYS A 6 -4.00 -11.31 -2.33
CA LYS A 6 -5.08 -11.21 -3.33
C LYS A 6 -4.84 -12.15 -4.52
N LEU A 7 -3.61 -12.23 -5.01
CA LEU A 7 -3.23 -13.10 -6.13
C LEU A 7 -3.29 -14.58 -5.71
N ALA A 8 -2.76 -14.92 -4.54
CA ALA A 8 -2.82 -16.28 -4.00
C ALA A 8 -4.27 -16.74 -3.78
N LEU A 9 -5.15 -15.87 -3.27
CA LEU A 9 -6.56 -16.17 -3.07
C LEU A 9 -7.28 -16.41 -4.42
N TYR A 10 -7.00 -15.56 -5.42
CA TYR A 10 -7.59 -15.72 -6.76
C TYR A 10 -7.17 -17.05 -7.40
N ASN A 11 -5.88 -17.38 -7.36
CA ASN A 11 -5.35 -18.64 -7.88
C ASN A 11 -5.92 -19.86 -7.11
N ALA A 12 -6.04 -19.76 -5.79
CA ALA A 12 -6.63 -20.82 -4.97
C ALA A 12 -8.11 -21.04 -5.30
N LEU A 13 -8.90 -19.96 -5.48
CA LEU A 13 -10.32 -20.03 -5.85
C LEU A 13 -10.53 -20.64 -7.23
N THR A 14 -9.74 -20.23 -8.24
CA THR A 14 -9.85 -20.78 -9.60
C THR A 14 -9.50 -22.26 -9.64
N LYS A 15 -8.43 -22.68 -8.95
CA LYS A 15 -8.04 -24.09 -8.85
C LYS A 15 -9.06 -24.91 -8.06
N LEU A 16 -9.59 -24.38 -6.98
CA LEU A 16 -10.68 -25.01 -6.22
C LEU A 16 -11.88 -25.28 -7.12
N ALA A 17 -12.31 -24.31 -7.91
CA ALA A 17 -13.43 -24.47 -8.84
C ALA A 17 -13.14 -25.56 -9.88
N ILE A 18 -11.94 -25.61 -10.47
CA ILE A 18 -11.53 -26.63 -11.42
C ILE A 18 -11.51 -28.02 -10.77
N ILE A 19 -10.94 -28.14 -9.56
CA ILE A 19 -10.85 -29.40 -8.82
C ILE A 19 -12.23 -29.92 -8.47
N LEU A 20 -13.13 -29.06 -7.98
CA LEU A 20 -14.51 -29.44 -7.67
C LEU A 20 -15.28 -29.86 -8.91
N PHE A 21 -15.12 -29.13 -10.02
CA PHE A 21 -15.77 -29.48 -11.29
C PHE A 21 -15.29 -30.83 -11.83
N THR A 22 -13.97 -31.04 -11.90
CA THR A 22 -13.39 -32.30 -12.38
C THR A 22 -13.69 -33.46 -11.45
N GLY A 23 -13.65 -33.26 -10.14
CA GLY A 23 -14.04 -34.26 -9.13
C GLY A 23 -15.50 -34.65 -9.24
N GLY A 24 -16.40 -33.68 -9.39
CA GLY A 24 -17.83 -33.93 -9.64
C GLY A 24 -18.06 -34.70 -10.92
N LEU A 25 -17.38 -34.37 -12.01
CA LEU A 25 -17.49 -35.05 -13.28
C LEU A 25 -17.01 -36.52 -13.19
N ILE A 26 -15.92 -36.78 -12.48
CA ILE A 26 -15.40 -38.14 -12.24
C ILE A 26 -16.42 -38.96 -11.45
N LEU A 27 -17.00 -38.40 -10.39
CA LEU A 27 -17.97 -39.10 -9.55
C LEU A 27 -19.26 -39.48 -10.35
N VAL A 28 -19.76 -38.54 -11.15
CA VAL A 28 -20.93 -38.78 -12.02
C VAL A 28 -20.60 -39.79 -13.11
N SER A 29 -19.43 -39.71 -13.73
CA SER A 29 -18.97 -40.63 -14.74
C SER A 29 -18.80 -42.06 -14.20
N LEU A 30 -18.23 -42.19 -13.00
CA LEU A 30 -18.07 -43.47 -12.31
C LEU A 30 -19.43 -44.15 -12.08
N GLU A 31 -20.42 -43.37 -11.63
CA GLU A 31 -21.76 -43.89 -11.40
C GLU A 31 -22.41 -44.41 -12.67
N ARG A 32 -22.38 -43.66 -13.75
CA ARG A 32 -22.92 -44.08 -15.04
C ARG A 32 -22.22 -45.33 -15.61
N LEU A 33 -20.89 -45.35 -15.54
CA LEU A 33 -20.09 -46.46 -16.05
C LEU A 33 -20.40 -47.76 -15.29
N THR A 34 -20.56 -47.67 -13.97
CA THR A 34 -20.88 -48.83 -13.11
C THR A 34 -22.24 -49.43 -13.45
N TYR A 35 -23.29 -48.61 -13.56
CA TYR A 35 -24.62 -49.08 -13.96
C TYR A 35 -24.62 -49.69 -15.36
N HIS A 36 -23.99 -49.06 -16.32
CA HIS A 36 -23.92 -49.58 -17.68
C HIS A 36 -23.19 -50.95 -17.75
N HIS A 37 -22.15 -51.10 -16.92
CA HIS A 37 -21.38 -52.37 -16.87
C HIS A 37 -22.21 -53.53 -16.29
N ILE A 38 -23.04 -53.25 -15.26
CA ILE A 38 -23.93 -54.22 -14.66
C ILE A 38 -25.05 -54.62 -15.66
N GLU A 39 -25.68 -53.64 -16.31
CA GLU A 39 -26.70 -53.88 -17.33
C GLU A 39 -26.17 -54.74 -18.49
N ALA A 40 -24.97 -54.45 -18.97
CA ALA A 40 -24.29 -55.23 -20.00
C ALA A 40 -24.04 -56.68 -19.55
N ARG A 41 -23.61 -56.87 -18.29
CA ARG A 41 -23.36 -58.20 -17.69
C ARG A 41 -24.65 -59.00 -17.55
N LEU A 42 -25.71 -58.38 -17.03
CA LEU A 42 -27.03 -59.02 -16.92
C LEU A 42 -27.57 -59.42 -18.31
N SER A 43 -27.37 -58.57 -19.33
CA SER A 43 -27.78 -58.90 -20.71
C SER A 43 -26.99 -60.07 -21.30
N LEU A 44 -25.70 -60.18 -21.00
CA LEU A 44 -24.88 -61.33 -21.42
C LEU A 44 -25.36 -62.60 -20.74
N LYS A 45 -25.64 -62.58 -19.43
CA LYS A 45 -26.15 -63.71 -18.67
C LYS A 45 -27.52 -64.19 -19.18
N LYS A 46 -28.41 -63.24 -19.52
CA LYS A 46 -29.68 -63.59 -20.17
C LYS A 46 -29.43 -64.40 -21.47
N ARG A 47 -28.51 -63.92 -22.34
CA ARG A 47 -28.22 -64.62 -23.62
C ARG A 47 -27.63 -66.00 -23.38
N GLU A 48 -26.72 -66.16 -22.46
CA GLU A 48 -26.12 -67.45 -22.10
C GLU A 48 -27.19 -68.43 -21.58
N LEU A 49 -28.03 -67.97 -20.66
CA LEU A 49 -29.09 -68.75 -20.09
C LEU A 49 -30.08 -69.19 -21.15
N LEU A 50 -30.55 -68.28 -21.99
CA LEU A 50 -31.49 -68.61 -23.07
C LEU A 50 -30.90 -69.53 -24.15
N LYS A 51 -29.58 -69.55 -24.33
CA LYS A 51 -28.89 -70.44 -25.31
C LYS A 51 -28.76 -71.87 -24.83
N HIS A 52 -28.71 -72.12 -23.54
CA HIS A 52 -28.45 -73.40 -22.91
C HIS A 52 -29.64 -74.01 -22.19
N ILE A 53 -30.74 -73.28 -22.02
CA ILE A 53 -31.92 -73.72 -21.27
C ILE A 53 -32.60 -74.91 -21.97
N SER A 54 -32.88 -75.98 -21.24
CA SER A 54 -33.57 -77.20 -21.65
C SER A 54 -34.98 -77.30 -21.07
N GLU A 55 -35.86 -78.12 -21.71
CA GLU A 55 -37.22 -78.41 -21.17
C GLU A 55 -37.20 -78.95 -19.74
N LYS A 56 -36.20 -79.76 -19.40
CA LYS A 56 -36.03 -80.31 -18.02
C LYS A 56 -35.72 -79.24 -17.06
N GLU A 57 -34.89 -78.23 -17.40
CA GLU A 57 -34.53 -77.10 -16.51
C GLU A 57 -35.72 -76.20 -16.33
N ILE A 58 -36.49 -75.84 -17.35
CA ILE A 58 -37.68 -75.01 -17.20
C ILE A 58 -38.73 -75.74 -16.30
N SER A 59 -38.94 -77.08 -16.50
CA SER A 59 -39.84 -77.85 -15.62
C SER A 59 -39.35 -77.93 -14.18
N ALA A 60 -38.03 -77.93 -13.94
CA ALA A 60 -37.43 -77.85 -12.59
C ALA A 60 -37.66 -76.48 -11.95
N PHE A 61 -37.47 -75.34 -12.69
CA PHE A 61 -37.80 -74.00 -12.24
C PHE A 61 -39.27 -73.79 -11.89
N LEU A 62 -40.19 -74.56 -12.55
CA LEU A 62 -41.65 -74.47 -12.35
C LEU A 62 -42.18 -75.38 -11.22
N ASN A 63 -41.57 -76.56 -10.99
CA ASN A 63 -42.01 -77.53 -10.01
C ASN A 63 -41.50 -77.36 -8.60
N GLU A 64 -40.36 -76.66 -8.41
CA GLU A 64 -39.87 -76.34 -7.12
C GLU A 64 -40.54 -75.04 -6.64
N GLN A 65 -41.33 -75.09 -5.58
CA GLN A 65 -41.84 -73.89 -4.85
C GLN A 65 -40.72 -72.99 -4.27
N LYS A 66 -39.45 -73.34 -4.50
CA LYS A 66 -38.29 -72.53 -4.24
C LYS A 66 -37.96 -71.68 -5.46
N SER A 67 -38.39 -70.44 -5.43
CA SER A 67 -38.09 -69.40 -6.44
C SER A 67 -36.61 -69.02 -6.54
N PHE A 68 -35.74 -69.87 -6.03
CA PHE A 68 -34.31 -69.56 -6.01
C PHE A 68 -33.55 -70.87 -6.35
N ILE A 69 -33.01 -70.96 -7.55
CA ILE A 69 -31.93 -71.88 -7.80
C ILE A 69 -30.65 -71.10 -7.53
N ASP A 70 -30.06 -71.48 -6.44
CA ASP A 70 -28.76 -71.07 -6.02
C ASP A 70 -27.72 -71.75 -6.91
N TYR A 71 -27.41 -71.13 -8.02
CA TYR A 71 -26.26 -71.52 -8.88
C TYR A 71 -24.95 -70.96 -8.37
N THR A 72 -24.78 -70.76 -7.16
CA THR A 72 -23.55 -70.44 -6.41
C THR A 72 -23.88 -69.51 -5.26
N ILE A 73 -23.95 -70.08 -4.09
CA ILE A 73 -24.07 -69.43 -2.77
C ILE A 73 -23.03 -68.32 -2.52
N LEU A 74 -22.07 -68.17 -3.38
CA LEU A 74 -20.97 -67.21 -3.27
C LEU A 74 -21.08 -65.93 -4.15
N LYS A 75 -22.12 -65.76 -4.94
CA LYS A 75 -22.13 -64.64 -5.91
C LYS A 75 -23.24 -63.62 -5.81
N GLY A 76 -24.18 -63.78 -4.90
CA GLY A 76 -25.27 -62.80 -4.75
C GLY A 76 -26.13 -62.60 -5.99
N GLU A 77 -26.37 -63.65 -6.74
CA GLU A 77 -27.16 -63.65 -7.99
C GLU A 77 -28.37 -64.52 -7.83
N TYR A 78 -29.50 -64.15 -8.41
CA TYR A 78 -30.67 -64.99 -8.46
C TYR A 78 -31.32 -64.96 -9.84
N ILE A 79 -32.01 -66.06 -10.22
CA ILE A 79 -32.77 -66.21 -11.45
C ILE A 79 -34.17 -66.70 -11.07
N ILE A 80 -35.21 -66.04 -11.57
CA ILE A 80 -36.61 -66.43 -11.39
C ILE A 80 -37.23 -66.61 -12.77
N ILE A 81 -37.84 -67.76 -13.02
CA ILE A 81 -38.65 -68.04 -14.20
C ILE A 81 -40.07 -68.34 -13.76
N LYS A 82 -41.06 -67.63 -14.33
CA LYS A 82 -42.48 -67.82 -14.06
C LYS A 82 -43.29 -67.91 -15.35
N PRO A 83 -44.33 -68.78 -15.46
CA PRO A 83 -45.22 -68.74 -16.59
C PRO A 83 -46.08 -67.46 -16.52
N ILE A 84 -46.22 -66.80 -17.66
CA ILE A 84 -47.11 -65.66 -17.81
C ILE A 84 -48.18 -65.93 -18.80
N ARG A 85 -49.48 -65.65 -18.50
CA ARG A 85 -50.46 -65.41 -19.49
C ARG A 85 -50.09 -64.24 -20.34
N TYR A 86 -50.00 -64.37 -21.64
CA TYR A 86 -49.53 -63.40 -22.63
C TYR A 86 -50.01 -61.98 -22.27
N GLN A 87 -49.06 -61.08 -21.98
CA GLN A 87 -49.26 -59.65 -21.92
C GLN A 87 -48.41 -58.97 -22.95
N PRO A 88 -49.01 -58.29 -23.98
CA PRO A 88 -48.27 -57.71 -25.12
C PRO A 88 -47.26 -56.67 -24.72
N SER A 89 -47.37 -56.08 -23.52
CA SER A 89 -46.51 -55.00 -23.09
C SER A 89 -45.11 -55.44 -22.58
N LEU A 90 -44.90 -56.76 -22.36
CA LEU A 90 -43.63 -57.31 -21.84
C LEU A 90 -42.86 -58.14 -22.90
N ALA A 91 -43.44 -58.38 -24.04
CA ALA A 91 -42.77 -59.12 -25.13
C ALA A 91 -41.86 -58.18 -25.89
N ASP A 92 -40.54 -58.32 -25.81
CA ASP A 92 -39.45 -57.69 -26.57
C ASP A 92 -38.63 -56.54 -25.98
N LYS A 93 -38.85 -56.14 -24.76
CA LYS A 93 -37.95 -55.14 -24.15
C LYS A 93 -37.35 -55.61 -22.82
N ASP A 94 -36.03 -55.56 -22.76
CA ASP A 94 -35.31 -55.73 -21.52
C ASP A 94 -35.52 -54.48 -20.66
N VAL A 95 -36.03 -54.69 -19.41
CA VAL A 95 -36.25 -53.61 -18.46
C VAL A 95 -35.29 -53.80 -17.28
N PHE A 96 -34.44 -52.81 -17.05
CA PHE A 96 -33.53 -52.80 -15.92
C PHE A 96 -34.17 -51.99 -14.78
N VAL A 97 -34.21 -52.58 -13.56
CA VAL A 97 -34.77 -51.92 -12.38
C VAL A 97 -33.84 -52.19 -11.20
N THR A 98 -33.57 -51.17 -10.43
CA THR A 98 -32.88 -51.34 -9.14
C THR A 98 -33.92 -51.44 -8.05
N GLY A 99 -33.85 -52.47 -7.19
CA GLY A 99 -34.80 -52.65 -6.07
C GLY A 99 -34.22 -53.47 -4.94
N ALA A 100 -34.77 -53.27 -3.73
CA ALA A 100 -34.42 -54.06 -2.59
C ALA A 100 -35.14 -55.43 -2.68
N ARG A 101 -34.44 -56.53 -2.40
CA ARG A 101 -34.97 -57.91 -2.29
C ARG A 101 -34.47 -58.54 -1.01
N THR A 102 -35.34 -59.22 -0.36
CA THR A 102 -35.00 -60.03 0.86
C THR A 102 -34.81 -61.46 0.42
N ILE A 103 -33.60 -61.98 0.51
CA ILE A 103 -33.23 -63.35 0.24
C ILE A 103 -32.53 -63.89 1.50
N ASP A 104 -32.95 -65.03 1.99
CA ASP A 104 -32.39 -65.67 3.22
C ASP A 104 -32.26 -64.72 4.41
N GLN A 105 -33.31 -63.93 4.70
CA GLN A 105 -33.40 -62.92 5.76
C GLN A 105 -32.49 -61.69 5.59
N ASN A 106 -31.69 -61.61 4.51
CA ASN A 106 -30.89 -60.44 4.19
C ASN A 106 -31.57 -59.57 3.14
N THR A 107 -31.83 -58.33 3.46
CA THR A 107 -32.37 -57.36 2.48
C THR A 107 -31.24 -56.60 1.86
N GLU A 108 -30.99 -56.85 0.58
CA GLU A 108 -29.96 -56.21 -0.22
C GLU A 108 -30.55 -55.52 -1.42
N SER A 109 -29.79 -54.53 -1.96
CA SER A 109 -30.13 -53.86 -3.19
C SER A 109 -29.62 -54.68 -4.39
N TYR A 110 -30.51 -54.95 -5.34
CA TYR A 110 -30.24 -55.74 -6.54
C TYR A 110 -30.47 -54.89 -7.79
N SER A 111 -29.58 -55.05 -8.80
CA SER A 111 -29.88 -54.65 -10.16
C SER A 111 -30.60 -55.82 -10.86
N ILE A 112 -31.78 -55.56 -11.35
CA ILE A 112 -32.71 -56.60 -11.80
C ILE A 112 -33.02 -56.38 -13.28
N LEU A 113 -32.71 -57.39 -14.10
CA LEU A 113 -33.15 -57.48 -15.48
C LEU A 113 -34.48 -58.25 -15.53
N LYS A 114 -35.51 -57.61 -16.05
CA LYS A 114 -36.82 -58.19 -16.29
C LYS A 114 -37.03 -58.33 -17.79
N SER A 115 -37.36 -59.55 -18.24
CA SER A 115 -37.58 -59.83 -19.66
C SER A 115 -38.59 -60.93 -19.83
N ALA A 116 -39.25 -61.00 -20.97
CA ALA A 116 -40.08 -62.12 -21.38
C ALA A 116 -39.42 -62.88 -22.54
N PHE A 117 -39.54 -64.20 -22.53
CA PHE A 117 -39.05 -65.03 -23.64
C PHE A 117 -40.05 -66.16 -23.97
N ASN A 118 -40.03 -66.60 -25.24
CA ASN A 118 -40.88 -67.72 -25.74
C ASN A 118 -40.04 -69.00 -25.81
N PHE A 119 -40.54 -70.06 -25.23
CA PHE A 119 -39.93 -71.37 -25.33
C PHE A 119 -41.03 -72.45 -25.56
N THR A 120 -40.88 -73.30 -26.58
CA THR A 120 -41.82 -74.33 -26.93
C THR A 120 -43.31 -73.90 -27.00
N GLY A 121 -43.55 -72.64 -27.47
CA GLY A 121 -44.91 -72.12 -27.67
C GLY A 121 -45.52 -71.46 -26.38
N HIS A 122 -44.81 -71.43 -25.28
CA HIS A 122 -45.25 -70.80 -24.04
C HIS A 122 -44.40 -69.57 -23.72
N THR A 123 -45.00 -68.51 -23.18
CA THR A 123 -44.30 -67.30 -22.77
C THR A 123 -43.96 -67.36 -21.26
N TYR A 124 -42.68 -67.08 -20.98
CA TYR A 124 -42.15 -67.07 -19.62
C TYR A 124 -41.62 -65.69 -19.27
N TYR A 125 -41.78 -65.30 -17.96
CA TYR A 125 -41.16 -64.18 -17.36
C TYR A 125 -39.81 -64.60 -16.78
N LEU A 126 -38.75 -63.91 -17.14
CA LEU A 126 -37.42 -64.10 -16.64
C LEU A 126 -37.03 -62.86 -15.81
N GLU A 127 -36.58 -63.08 -14.61
CA GLU A 127 -35.97 -62.06 -13.74
C GLU A 127 -34.57 -62.55 -13.33
N ILE A 128 -33.55 -61.79 -13.70
CA ILE A 128 -32.16 -62.01 -13.28
C ILE A 128 -31.75 -60.84 -12.41
N GLY A 129 -31.42 -61.12 -11.14
CA GLY A 129 -30.95 -60.13 -10.20
C GLY A 129 -29.48 -60.38 -9.80
N GLU A 130 -28.74 -59.28 -9.66
CA GLU A 130 -27.37 -59.32 -9.17
C GLU A 130 -27.23 -58.32 -8.03
N THR A 131 -26.64 -58.74 -6.87
CA THR A 131 -26.46 -57.88 -5.72
C THR A 131 -25.56 -56.69 -6.03
N MET A 132 -25.99 -55.52 -5.56
CA MET A 132 -25.22 -54.31 -5.61
C MET A 132 -24.23 -54.14 -4.46
N TYR A 133 -24.24 -55.06 -3.48
CA TYR A 133 -23.42 -54.92 -2.23
C TYR A 133 -21.93 -54.75 -2.51
N THR A 134 -21.35 -55.61 -3.34
CA THR A 134 -19.92 -55.52 -3.70
C THR A 134 -19.60 -54.26 -4.50
N VAL A 135 -20.54 -53.83 -5.33
CA VAL A 135 -20.43 -52.63 -6.18
C VAL A 135 -20.53 -51.38 -5.34
N ASP A 136 -21.48 -51.35 -4.41
CA ASP A 136 -21.67 -50.21 -3.48
C ASP A 136 -20.48 -50.09 -2.51
N ALA A 137 -19.92 -51.20 -2.02
CA ALA A 137 -18.70 -51.20 -1.23
C ALA A 137 -17.49 -50.67 -2.02
N LEU A 138 -17.29 -51.10 -3.25
CA LEU A 138 -16.26 -50.60 -4.13
C LEU A 138 -16.47 -49.12 -4.45
N LYS A 139 -17.71 -48.70 -4.76
CA LYS A 139 -18.09 -47.30 -5.01
C LYS A 139 -17.76 -46.41 -3.79
N SER A 140 -18.09 -46.87 -2.59
CA SER A 140 -17.77 -46.17 -1.34
C SER A 140 -16.25 -46.01 -1.16
N THR A 141 -15.51 -47.08 -1.38
CA THR A 141 -14.03 -47.04 -1.29
C THR A 141 -13.41 -46.10 -2.33
N ILE A 142 -13.84 -46.16 -3.57
CA ILE A 142 -13.36 -45.28 -4.63
C ILE A 142 -13.71 -43.83 -4.35
N LYS A 143 -14.94 -43.55 -3.86
CA LYS A 143 -15.32 -42.21 -3.41
C LYS A 143 -14.41 -41.68 -2.30
N GLY A 144 -14.11 -42.53 -1.30
CA GLY A 144 -13.20 -42.19 -0.20
C GLY A 144 -11.80 -41.82 -0.71
N PHE A 145 -11.24 -42.66 -1.58
CA PHE A 145 -9.92 -42.37 -2.20
C PHE A 145 -9.95 -41.11 -3.06
N ALA A 146 -11.00 -40.91 -3.86
CA ALA A 146 -11.15 -39.72 -4.68
C ALA A 146 -11.19 -38.43 -3.83
N LEU A 147 -11.96 -38.43 -2.74
CA LEU A 147 -12.02 -37.30 -1.80
C LEU A 147 -10.68 -37.05 -1.12
N LEU A 148 -9.97 -38.10 -0.69
CA LEU A 148 -8.65 -37.99 -0.11
C LEU A 148 -7.64 -37.37 -1.09
N MET A 149 -7.63 -37.85 -2.34
CA MET A 149 -6.75 -37.34 -3.39
C MET A 149 -7.09 -35.89 -3.75
N LEU A 150 -8.38 -35.51 -3.79
CA LEU A 150 -8.81 -34.12 -3.98
C LEU A 150 -8.31 -33.21 -2.83
N PHE A 151 -8.40 -33.67 -1.59
CA PHE A 151 -7.92 -32.93 -0.43
C PHE A 151 -6.39 -32.74 -0.50
N ILE A 152 -5.64 -33.79 -0.79
CA ILE A 152 -4.19 -33.73 -0.95
C ILE A 152 -3.81 -32.76 -2.10
N ALA A 153 -4.46 -32.87 -3.24
CA ALA A 153 -4.21 -31.99 -4.39
C ALA A 153 -4.49 -30.52 -4.05
N LEU A 154 -5.58 -30.25 -3.33
CA LEU A 154 -5.93 -28.90 -2.90
C LEU A 154 -4.89 -28.31 -1.94
N THR A 155 -4.47 -29.07 -0.93
CA THR A 155 -3.47 -28.61 0.04
C THR A 155 -2.12 -28.39 -0.61
N LEU A 156 -1.69 -29.29 -1.47
CA LEU A 156 -0.42 -29.20 -2.19
C LEU A 156 -0.40 -27.98 -3.14
N THR A 157 -1.47 -27.78 -3.91
CA THR A 157 -1.55 -26.62 -4.83
C THR A 157 -1.58 -25.31 -4.06
N MET A 158 -2.27 -25.23 -2.92
CA MET A 158 -2.30 -24.04 -2.06
C MET A 158 -0.91 -23.69 -1.51
N LEU A 159 -0.14 -24.68 -1.05
CA LEU A 159 1.24 -24.49 -0.57
C LEU A 159 2.16 -23.99 -1.68
N ILE A 160 2.08 -24.62 -2.86
CA ILE A 160 2.88 -24.20 -4.03
C ILE A 160 2.54 -22.77 -4.43
N ASP A 161 1.26 -22.40 -4.49
CA ASP A 161 0.83 -21.05 -4.90
C ASP A 161 1.32 -19.98 -3.92
N LEU A 162 1.24 -20.23 -2.61
CA LEU A 162 1.73 -19.29 -1.61
C LEU A 162 3.25 -19.07 -1.71
N THR A 163 4.01 -20.15 -1.87
CA THR A 163 5.48 -20.07 -1.99
C THR A 163 5.90 -19.42 -3.30
N PHE A 164 5.31 -19.82 -4.41
CA PHE A 164 5.59 -19.28 -5.73
C PHE A 164 5.24 -17.80 -5.85
N THR A 165 4.07 -17.39 -5.35
CA THR A 165 3.65 -15.98 -5.37
C THR A 165 4.58 -15.10 -4.52
N ARG A 166 5.03 -15.60 -3.37
CA ARG A 166 6.02 -14.90 -2.54
C ARG A 166 7.36 -14.74 -3.26
N PHE A 167 7.84 -15.81 -3.89
CA PHE A 167 9.09 -15.78 -4.64
C PHE A 167 9.00 -14.81 -5.83
N LEU A 168 7.94 -14.88 -6.62
CA LEU A 168 7.74 -14.03 -7.80
C LEU A 168 7.65 -12.55 -7.47
N LEU A 169 6.98 -12.17 -6.37
CA LEU A 169 6.76 -10.78 -5.99
C LEU A 169 7.85 -10.20 -5.05
N LYS A 170 8.81 -11.03 -4.62
CA LYS A 170 9.92 -10.56 -3.77
C LYS A 170 10.69 -9.38 -4.38
N PRO A 171 11.12 -9.40 -5.66
CA PRO A 171 11.83 -8.29 -6.28
C PRO A 171 11.00 -7.00 -6.31
N PHE A 172 9.71 -7.09 -6.56
CA PHE A 172 8.81 -5.94 -6.56
C PHE A 172 8.81 -5.21 -5.22
N TYR A 173 8.72 -5.95 -4.11
CA TYR A 173 8.77 -5.34 -2.78
C TYR A 173 10.15 -4.81 -2.44
N GLN A 174 11.22 -5.42 -2.94
CA GLN A 174 12.58 -4.92 -2.78
C GLN A 174 12.78 -3.58 -3.52
N ILE A 175 12.25 -3.44 -4.75
CA ILE A 175 12.27 -2.18 -5.49
C ILE A 175 11.54 -1.09 -4.73
N ILE A 176 10.33 -1.37 -4.22
CA ILE A 176 9.55 -0.40 -3.44
C ILE A 176 10.30 0.03 -2.17
N ASP A 177 10.79 -0.93 -1.39
CA ASP A 177 11.43 -0.64 -0.10
C ASP A 177 12.76 0.08 -0.27
N ARG A 178 13.64 -0.38 -1.17
CA ARG A 178 14.96 0.22 -1.38
C ARG A 178 14.95 1.51 -2.17
N LYS A 179 14.10 1.59 -3.21
CA LYS A 179 14.18 2.66 -4.22
C LYS A 179 13.05 3.69 -4.16
N LEU A 180 11.99 3.45 -3.38
CA LEU A 180 10.89 4.42 -3.27
C LEU A 180 10.69 4.91 -1.83
N ILE A 181 10.65 3.99 -0.84
CA ILE A 181 10.31 4.38 0.53
C ILE A 181 11.51 4.98 1.27
N LYS A 182 12.71 4.44 1.06
CA LYS A 182 13.93 4.87 1.78
C LYS A 182 14.65 6.05 1.15
N VAL A 183 14.17 6.56 0.02
CA VAL A 183 14.79 7.69 -0.65
C VAL A 183 14.29 9.00 -0.08
N ASN A 184 15.05 9.58 0.84
CA ASN A 184 14.81 10.92 1.37
C ASN A 184 15.62 12.00 0.62
N ASP A 185 16.69 11.62 -0.08
CA ASP A 185 17.59 12.51 -0.80
C ASP A 185 17.95 11.88 -2.17
N PRO A 186 17.68 12.57 -3.28
CA PRO A 186 18.02 12.07 -4.63
C PRO A 186 19.49 11.76 -4.83
N LEU A 187 20.40 12.40 -4.08
CA LEU A 187 21.84 12.18 -4.18
C LEU A 187 22.29 10.86 -3.50
N ASN A 188 21.51 10.34 -2.56
CA ASN A 188 21.78 9.12 -1.82
C ASN A 188 20.94 7.93 -2.34
N PHE A 189 20.52 7.99 -3.60
CA PHE A 189 19.73 6.93 -4.21
C PHE A 189 20.57 5.66 -4.41
N ASP A 190 19.97 4.51 -4.06
CA ASP A 190 20.58 3.19 -4.28
C ASP A 190 20.38 2.76 -5.75
N TYR A 191 21.46 2.82 -6.53
CA TYR A 191 21.50 2.41 -7.94
C TYR A 191 21.78 0.91 -8.12
N GLU A 192 22.00 0.16 -7.04
CA GLU A 192 22.24 -1.28 -7.13
C GLU A 192 21.04 -1.97 -7.78
N LYS A 193 21.31 -2.82 -8.79
CA LYS A 193 20.28 -3.54 -9.52
C LYS A 193 19.62 -4.58 -8.62
N VAL A 194 18.28 -4.60 -8.62
CA VAL A 194 17.53 -5.65 -7.93
C VAL A 194 17.49 -6.89 -8.80
N GLU A 195 18.03 -8.00 -8.29
CA GLU A 195 17.99 -9.28 -9.00
C GLU A 195 16.54 -9.78 -9.15
N THR A 196 16.14 -10.06 -10.38
CA THR A 196 14.81 -10.54 -10.73
C THR A 196 14.86 -11.52 -11.89
N THR A 197 13.88 -12.43 -11.92
CA THR A 197 13.71 -13.39 -13.01
C THR A 197 12.69 -12.92 -14.06
N THR A 198 12.05 -11.76 -13.85
CA THR A 198 11.00 -11.21 -14.72
C THR A 198 11.47 -9.93 -15.39
N GLN A 199 11.33 -9.84 -16.72
CA GLN A 199 11.70 -8.66 -17.51
C GLN A 199 10.94 -7.40 -17.09
N ASP A 200 9.67 -7.54 -16.67
CA ASP A 200 8.85 -6.40 -16.24
C ASP A 200 9.42 -5.72 -14.99
N PHE A 201 9.93 -6.49 -14.03
CA PHE A 201 10.55 -5.94 -12.84
C PHE A 201 11.96 -5.38 -13.13
N GLU A 202 12.68 -5.97 -14.07
CA GLU A 202 13.95 -5.42 -14.54
C GLU A 202 13.73 -4.06 -15.25
N LEU A 203 12.70 -3.96 -16.09
CA LEU A 203 12.31 -2.72 -16.75
C LEU A 203 11.87 -1.67 -15.73
N LEU A 204 11.07 -2.07 -14.72
CA LEU A 204 10.64 -1.18 -13.65
C LEU A 204 11.84 -0.64 -12.86
N ASP A 205 12.77 -1.52 -12.46
CA ASP A 205 13.98 -1.15 -11.72
C ASP A 205 14.87 -0.19 -12.49
N SER A 206 15.11 -0.47 -13.77
CA SER A 206 15.91 0.39 -14.66
C SER A 206 15.24 1.73 -14.94
N SER A 207 13.90 1.75 -15.11
CA SER A 207 13.14 2.97 -15.32
C SER A 207 13.16 3.89 -14.10
N ILE A 208 12.98 3.34 -12.90
CA ILE A 208 13.08 4.10 -11.64
C ILE A 208 14.50 4.64 -11.48
N SER A 209 15.52 3.83 -11.72
CA SER A 209 16.92 4.25 -11.62
C SER A 209 17.26 5.36 -12.62
N SER A 210 16.76 5.27 -13.85
CA SER A 210 16.93 6.30 -14.88
C SER A 210 16.23 7.61 -14.51
N LEU A 211 15.00 7.54 -14.00
CA LEU A 211 14.27 8.72 -13.53
C LEU A 211 14.99 9.39 -12.37
N MET A 212 15.48 8.60 -11.42
CA MET A 212 16.20 9.14 -10.27
C MET A 212 17.53 9.77 -10.66
N ALA A 213 18.24 9.19 -11.63
CA ALA A 213 19.46 9.80 -12.19
C ALA A 213 19.18 11.16 -12.83
N LYS A 214 18.07 11.31 -13.56
CA LYS A 214 17.63 12.61 -14.10
C LYS A 214 17.31 13.60 -12.99
N ILE A 215 16.58 13.19 -11.97
CA ILE A 215 16.25 14.04 -10.81
C ILE A 215 17.51 14.48 -10.08
N SER A 216 18.42 13.54 -9.79
CA SER A 216 19.71 13.84 -9.14
C SER A 216 20.55 14.82 -9.96
N ASN A 217 20.59 14.67 -11.27
CA ASN A 217 21.30 15.61 -12.16
C ASN A 217 20.65 17.00 -12.16
N LEU A 218 19.32 17.08 -12.25
CA LEU A 218 18.60 18.36 -12.16
C LEU A 218 18.86 19.04 -10.82
N PHE A 219 18.86 18.29 -9.73
CA PHE A 219 19.17 18.80 -8.38
C PHE A 219 20.60 19.35 -8.29
N MET A 220 21.57 18.64 -8.86
CA MET A 220 22.96 19.12 -8.91
C MET A 220 23.12 20.36 -9.77
N LEU A 221 22.45 20.43 -10.93
CA LEU A 221 22.45 21.62 -11.78
C LEU A 221 21.82 22.83 -11.08
N GLU A 222 20.71 22.63 -10.39
CA GLU A 222 20.07 23.69 -9.60
C GLU A 222 20.99 24.18 -8.47
N LYS A 223 21.62 23.26 -7.74
CA LYS A 223 22.58 23.59 -6.69
C LYS A 223 23.75 24.43 -7.23
N GLN A 224 24.30 24.04 -8.37
CA GLN A 224 25.40 24.74 -9.04
C GLN A 224 24.94 26.11 -9.57
N PHE A 225 23.75 26.19 -10.16
CA PHE A 225 23.14 27.43 -10.62
C PHE A 225 23.02 28.44 -9.50
N ILE A 226 22.45 28.03 -8.32
CA ILE A 226 22.30 28.89 -7.16
C ILE A 226 23.66 29.40 -6.67
N ALA A 227 24.69 28.54 -6.63
CA ALA A 227 26.02 28.93 -6.21
C ALA A 227 26.65 29.95 -7.17
N ASN A 228 26.55 29.70 -8.48
CA ASN A 228 27.11 30.59 -9.51
C ASN A 228 26.38 31.94 -9.53
N VAL A 229 25.04 31.94 -9.51
CA VAL A 229 24.24 33.19 -9.48
C VAL A 229 24.59 34.04 -8.27
N SER A 230 24.88 33.41 -7.12
CA SER A 230 25.31 34.10 -5.91
C SER A 230 26.55 34.95 -6.17
N HIS A 231 27.58 34.33 -6.75
CA HIS A 231 28.85 34.98 -7.02
C HIS A 231 28.74 36.02 -8.13
N GLU A 232 28.06 35.69 -9.22
CA GLU A 232 27.91 36.54 -10.42
C GLU A 232 27.06 37.78 -10.14
N LEU A 233 26.11 37.75 -9.21
CA LEU A 233 25.30 38.92 -8.85
C LEU A 233 25.95 39.78 -7.73
N LEU A 234 26.56 39.16 -6.73
CA LEU A 234 27.12 39.88 -5.59
C LEU A 234 28.41 40.63 -5.94
N THR A 235 29.21 40.11 -6.87
CA THR A 235 30.47 40.73 -7.31
C THR A 235 30.26 42.11 -7.94
N PRO A 236 29.43 42.30 -9.00
CA PRO A 236 29.21 43.63 -9.60
C PRO A 236 28.56 44.60 -8.60
N ILE A 237 27.65 44.15 -7.74
CA ILE A 237 27.03 44.99 -6.70
C ILE A 237 28.10 45.52 -5.74
N SER A 238 29.01 44.65 -5.32
CA SER A 238 30.11 45.04 -4.41
C SER A 238 31.09 46.02 -5.08
N ILE A 239 31.41 45.81 -6.35
CA ILE A 239 32.28 46.74 -7.16
C ILE A 239 31.64 48.12 -7.27
N ILE A 240 30.33 48.19 -7.60
CA ILE A 240 29.61 49.46 -7.73
C ILE A 240 29.56 50.17 -6.35
N GLY A 241 29.28 49.38 -5.29
CA GLY A 241 29.28 49.89 -3.91
C GLY A 241 30.64 50.55 -3.53
N SER A 242 31.74 49.80 -3.76
CA SER A 242 33.09 50.32 -3.45
C SER A 242 33.43 51.54 -4.27
N ARG A 243 33.03 51.62 -5.57
CA ARG A 243 33.23 52.84 -6.37
C ARG A 243 32.49 54.05 -5.83
N LEU A 244 31.23 53.88 -5.40
CA LEU A 244 30.44 54.95 -4.78
C LEU A 244 31.00 55.39 -3.43
N GLU A 245 31.47 54.45 -2.61
CA GLU A 245 32.18 54.75 -1.35
C GLU A 245 33.47 55.55 -1.61
N ASN A 246 34.25 55.16 -2.61
CA ASN A 246 35.46 55.89 -3.00
C ASN A 246 35.16 57.31 -3.51
N ILE A 247 34.05 57.55 -4.20
CA ILE A 247 33.63 58.88 -4.64
C ILE A 247 33.23 59.72 -3.41
N LEU A 248 32.56 59.16 -2.40
CA LEU A 248 32.23 59.89 -1.15
C LEU A 248 33.44 60.37 -0.36
N GLN A 249 34.60 59.73 -0.54
CA GLN A 249 35.85 60.15 0.12
C GLN A 249 36.57 61.30 -0.58
N GLN A 250 36.07 61.76 -1.73
CA GLN A 250 36.69 62.88 -2.49
C GLN A 250 36.28 64.21 -1.87
N GLU A 251 37.23 65.10 -1.71
CA GLU A 251 36.99 66.47 -1.27
C GLU A 251 36.24 67.30 -2.31
N GLY A 252 35.31 68.17 -1.88
CA GLY A 252 34.65 69.15 -2.77
C GLY A 252 33.31 68.66 -3.37
N LEU A 253 32.75 67.60 -2.87
CA LEU A 253 31.40 67.16 -3.24
C LEU A 253 30.34 68.16 -2.72
N THR A 254 29.30 68.38 -3.52
CA THR A 254 28.12 69.12 -3.04
C THR A 254 27.25 68.22 -2.17
N VAL A 255 26.58 68.80 -1.16
CA VAL A 255 25.62 68.06 -0.30
C VAL A 255 24.56 67.29 -1.11
N GLU A 256 24.16 67.89 -2.23
CA GLU A 256 23.20 67.18 -3.14
C GLU A 256 23.79 65.91 -3.73
N THR A 257 25.07 65.96 -4.16
CA THR A 257 25.77 64.79 -4.74
C THR A 257 26.01 63.73 -3.67
N GLU A 258 26.46 64.11 -2.48
CA GLU A 258 26.60 63.19 -1.35
C GLU A 258 25.28 62.45 -1.04
N ASN A 259 24.16 63.18 -0.95
CA ASN A 259 22.83 62.58 -0.71
C ASN A 259 22.43 61.60 -1.83
N LYS A 260 22.73 61.92 -3.11
CA LYS A 260 22.46 60.99 -4.24
C LYS A 260 23.29 59.71 -4.14
N ILE A 261 24.56 59.83 -3.72
CA ILE A 261 25.43 58.66 -3.54
C ILE A 261 24.97 57.82 -2.36
N PHE A 262 24.62 58.43 -1.22
CA PHE A 262 24.06 57.70 -0.09
C PHE A 262 22.78 56.98 -0.44
N ALA A 263 21.86 57.57 -1.20
CA ALA A 263 20.65 56.94 -1.71
C ALA A 263 20.96 55.74 -2.60
N SER A 264 21.98 55.85 -3.47
CA SER A 264 22.44 54.77 -4.35
C SER A 264 23.06 53.62 -3.57
N LEU A 265 23.92 53.91 -2.59
CA LEU A 265 24.51 52.92 -1.69
C LEU A 265 23.43 52.19 -0.86
N LYS A 266 22.44 52.92 -0.34
CA LYS A 266 21.29 52.33 0.33
C LYS A 266 20.52 51.34 -0.56
N THR A 267 20.36 51.73 -1.86
CA THR A 267 19.67 50.85 -2.83
C THR A 267 20.50 49.60 -3.12
N LEU A 268 21.82 49.72 -3.32
CA LEU A 268 22.73 48.59 -3.54
C LEU A 268 22.76 47.64 -2.33
N ASN A 269 22.85 48.15 -1.12
CA ASN A 269 22.80 47.34 0.11
C ASN A 269 21.47 46.62 0.24
N ARG A 270 20.39 47.27 -0.15
CA ARG A 270 19.06 46.62 -0.24
C ARG A 270 19.05 45.49 -1.25
N MET A 271 19.59 45.66 -2.45
CA MET A 271 19.67 44.60 -3.47
C MET A 271 20.50 43.41 -2.96
N LYS A 272 21.66 43.70 -2.33
CA LYS A 272 22.54 42.69 -1.74
C LYS A 272 21.79 41.85 -0.68
N ALA A 273 21.02 42.51 0.23
CA ALA A 273 20.24 41.84 1.26
C ALA A 273 19.14 40.94 0.64
N ILE A 274 18.44 41.42 -0.41
CA ILE A 274 17.42 40.63 -1.11
C ILE A 274 18.03 39.36 -1.74
N ILE A 275 19.14 39.54 -2.48
CA ILE A 275 19.84 38.43 -3.14
C ILE A 275 20.30 37.40 -2.09
N ASN A 276 20.95 37.83 -1.02
CA ASN A 276 21.40 36.94 0.07
C ASN A 276 20.25 36.21 0.71
N SER A 277 19.10 36.85 0.93
CA SER A 277 17.89 36.24 1.49
C SER A 277 17.32 35.17 0.57
N LEU A 278 17.22 35.44 -0.74
CA LEU A 278 16.75 34.47 -1.72
C LEU A 278 17.68 33.25 -1.83
N LEU A 279 19.00 33.51 -1.81
CA LEU A 279 20.02 32.47 -1.84
C LEU A 279 19.97 31.61 -0.57
N LEU A 280 19.75 32.23 0.59
CA LEU A 280 19.60 31.50 1.87
C LEU A 280 18.37 30.60 1.82
N ILE A 281 17.21 31.12 1.41
CA ILE A 281 15.98 30.33 1.25
C ILE A 281 16.26 29.14 0.30
N SER A 282 16.84 29.40 -0.87
CA SER A 282 17.14 28.36 -1.84
C SER A 282 18.09 27.29 -1.29
N LYS A 283 19.15 27.68 -0.56
CA LYS A 283 20.07 26.73 0.10
C LYS A 283 19.36 25.87 1.16
N ILE A 284 18.40 26.46 1.91
CA ILE A 284 17.63 25.73 2.92
C ILE A 284 16.69 24.72 2.24
N GLU A 285 15.94 25.16 1.23
CA GLU A 285 14.98 24.33 0.47
C GLU A 285 15.67 23.17 -0.25
N ASN A 286 16.91 23.35 -0.69
CA ASN A 286 17.75 22.33 -1.31
C ASN A 286 18.59 21.52 -0.30
N ASN A 287 18.23 21.53 0.99
CA ASN A 287 18.89 20.74 2.04
C ASN A 287 20.43 20.89 2.06
N GLN A 288 20.96 22.09 1.77
CA GLN A 288 22.41 22.33 1.72
C GLN A 288 23.04 22.56 3.12
N PHE A 289 22.24 22.55 4.16
CA PHE A 289 22.67 22.67 5.56
C PHE A 289 22.62 21.30 6.26
N ASN A 290 23.52 21.11 7.23
CA ASN A 290 23.47 19.96 8.12
C ASN A 290 22.83 20.36 9.47
N LYS A 291 22.33 19.36 10.21
CA LYS A 291 21.75 19.53 11.55
C LYS A 291 22.66 18.87 12.59
N ALA A 292 23.96 19.20 12.55
CA ALA A 292 24.96 18.50 13.34
C ALA A 292 25.20 19.13 14.72
N ASP A 293 24.70 20.37 14.95
CA ASP A 293 25.00 21.11 16.19
C ASP A 293 23.95 20.75 17.26
N ARG A 294 24.44 20.64 18.52
CA ARG A 294 23.55 20.63 19.67
C ARG A 294 23.22 22.07 20.04
N VAL A 295 22.01 22.48 19.78
CA VAL A 295 21.54 23.87 19.95
C VAL A 295 20.66 23.97 21.18
N VAL A 296 20.96 24.93 22.07
CA VAL A 296 20.14 25.31 23.22
C VAL A 296 19.38 26.59 22.85
N ILE A 297 18.05 26.54 22.88
CA ILE A 297 17.19 27.63 22.38
C ILE A 297 17.33 28.89 23.22
N THR A 298 17.42 28.76 24.55
CA THR A 298 17.58 29.89 25.46
C THR A 298 18.89 30.66 25.24
N ASP A 299 19.97 29.98 24.86
CA ASP A 299 21.25 30.63 24.59
C ASP A 299 21.15 31.50 23.31
N ILE A 300 20.45 31.02 22.27
CA ILE A 300 20.25 31.80 21.07
C ILE A 300 19.35 33.01 21.33
N ILE A 301 18.28 32.86 22.13
CA ILE A 301 17.41 33.99 22.48
C ILE A 301 18.25 35.10 23.17
N LYS A 302 19.14 34.72 24.07
CA LYS A 302 20.04 35.67 24.76
C LYS A 302 20.95 36.39 23.76
N GLU A 303 21.63 35.63 22.90
CA GLU A 303 22.53 36.18 21.87
C GLU A 303 21.80 37.16 20.92
N VAL A 304 20.59 36.79 20.47
CA VAL A 304 19.76 37.66 19.63
C VAL A 304 19.29 38.90 20.34
N SER A 305 18.92 38.80 21.61
CA SER A 305 18.51 39.97 22.40
C SER A 305 19.67 40.95 22.62
N GLU A 306 20.87 40.45 22.87
CA GLU A 306 22.08 41.27 23.01
C GLU A 306 22.43 42.01 21.71
N GLU A 307 22.28 41.36 20.51
CA GLU A 307 22.51 42.00 19.21
C GLU A 307 21.44 43.05 18.87
N LEU A 308 20.23 42.91 19.35
CA LEU A 308 19.11 43.81 19.07
C LEU A 308 18.90 44.89 20.14
N ASP A 309 19.76 44.97 21.16
CA ASP A 309 19.61 45.86 22.30
C ASP A 309 19.50 47.35 21.89
N ASP A 310 20.38 47.86 21.04
CA ASP A 310 20.31 49.22 20.51
C ASP A 310 18.94 49.53 19.88
N ARG A 311 18.34 48.57 19.14
CA ARG A 311 17.02 48.75 18.50
C ARG A 311 15.87 48.73 19.50
N LEU A 312 16.02 47.96 20.59
CA LEU A 312 15.08 47.92 21.70
C LEU A 312 15.09 49.26 22.45
N GLU A 313 16.30 49.81 22.73
CA GLU A 313 16.48 51.11 23.40
C GLU A 313 15.94 52.26 22.52
N ASP A 314 16.24 52.30 21.21
CA ASP A 314 15.75 53.32 20.27
C ASP A 314 14.24 53.47 20.28
N LYS A 315 13.50 52.34 20.37
CA LYS A 315 12.03 52.33 20.44
C LYS A 315 11.47 52.26 21.87
N LYS A 316 12.32 52.22 22.90
CA LYS A 316 11.96 52.06 24.30
C LYS A 316 11.10 50.85 24.57
N ILE A 317 11.39 49.72 23.92
CA ILE A 317 10.64 48.49 24.01
C ILE A 317 11.11 47.70 25.24
N GLN A 318 10.17 47.26 26.07
CA GLN A 318 10.45 46.35 27.17
C GLN A 318 10.61 44.91 26.66
N PHE A 319 11.81 44.36 26.79
CA PHE A 319 12.08 42.98 26.44
C PHE A 319 12.08 42.10 27.70
N ASN A 320 11.10 41.18 27.79
CA ASN A 320 10.89 40.32 28.95
C ASN A 320 11.03 38.83 28.53
N ASN A 321 12.14 38.22 28.92
CA ASN A 321 12.38 36.80 28.70
C ASN A 321 11.98 36.02 29.98
N HIS A 322 10.90 35.25 29.91
CA HIS A 322 10.37 34.40 30.96
C HIS A 322 10.51 32.90 30.64
N THR A 323 11.50 32.53 29.83
CA THR A 323 11.76 31.11 29.55
C THR A 323 12.25 30.39 30.80
N SER A 324 11.63 29.27 31.13
CA SER A 324 11.89 28.46 32.32
C SER A 324 12.57 27.15 32.04
N TYR A 325 12.51 26.66 30.79
CA TYR A 325 13.00 25.35 30.41
C TYR A 325 14.24 25.43 29.51
N THR A 326 15.22 24.56 29.78
CA THR A 326 16.37 24.40 28.90
C THR A 326 16.06 23.31 27.86
N TRP A 327 15.70 23.72 26.65
CA TRP A 327 15.48 22.82 25.55
C TRP A 327 16.67 22.76 24.61
N SER A 328 17.14 21.55 24.29
CA SER A 328 18.22 21.34 23.32
C SER A 328 17.83 20.33 22.26
N MET A 329 18.23 20.59 21.02
CA MET A 329 17.96 19.72 19.87
C MET A 329 19.15 19.66 18.89
N GLN A 330 19.16 18.65 18.04
CA GLN A 330 20.10 18.61 16.91
C GLN A 330 19.56 19.54 15.79
N ALA A 331 20.32 20.58 15.48
CA ALA A 331 19.92 21.60 14.52
C ALA A 331 21.13 22.23 13.82
N ASN A 332 20.91 23.12 12.89
CA ASN A 332 21.93 24.06 12.41
C ASN A 332 21.86 25.33 13.24
N ARG A 333 22.92 25.63 13.99
CA ARG A 333 22.95 26.77 14.91
C ARG A 333 22.73 28.11 14.19
N THR A 334 23.36 28.31 13.05
CA THR A 334 23.24 29.58 12.28
C THR A 334 21.81 29.78 11.81
N LEU A 335 21.13 28.73 11.35
CA LEU A 335 19.74 28.83 10.90
C LEU A 335 18.80 29.09 12.07
N MET A 336 19.03 28.46 13.23
CA MET A 336 18.24 28.74 14.44
C MET A 336 18.40 30.18 14.92
N TYR A 337 19.60 30.69 14.89
CA TYR A 337 19.87 32.12 15.17
C TYR A 337 19.08 33.00 14.19
N THR A 338 19.18 32.71 12.89
CA THR A 338 18.47 33.47 11.85
C THR A 338 16.94 33.41 12.02
N LEU A 339 16.38 32.26 12.43
CA LEU A 339 14.97 32.13 12.74
C LEU A 339 14.53 33.08 13.85
N LEU A 340 15.18 32.97 14.99
CA LEU A 340 14.83 33.78 16.18
C LEU A 340 15.10 35.27 15.93
N PHE A 341 16.21 35.60 15.26
CA PHE A 341 16.52 36.98 14.88
C PHE A 341 15.42 37.60 14.00
N ASN A 342 14.95 36.88 12.97
CA ASN A 342 13.89 37.39 12.09
C ASN A 342 12.57 37.61 12.84
N ILE A 343 12.19 36.70 13.74
CA ILE A 343 10.94 36.83 14.51
C ILE A 343 11.06 37.99 15.53
N ILE A 344 12.13 38.04 16.30
CA ILE A 344 12.33 39.09 17.34
C ILE A 344 12.51 40.46 16.67
N ASN A 345 13.27 40.55 15.61
CA ASN A 345 13.44 41.81 14.85
C ASN A 345 12.12 42.30 14.24
N ASN A 346 11.23 41.39 13.77
CA ASN A 346 9.89 41.78 13.36
C ASN A 346 9.06 42.28 14.55
N ALA A 347 9.13 41.61 15.68
CA ALA A 347 8.46 42.04 16.93
C ALA A 347 8.91 43.45 17.40
N ILE A 348 10.18 43.82 17.19
CA ILE A 348 10.69 45.18 17.44
C ILE A 348 10.16 46.13 16.37
N LYS A 349 10.32 45.79 15.12
CA LYS A 349 10.03 46.65 13.97
C LYS A 349 8.59 47.10 13.92
N TYR A 350 7.64 46.18 14.11
CA TYR A 350 6.21 46.42 14.05
C TYR A 350 5.57 46.75 15.41
N ASN A 351 6.41 46.93 16.44
CA ASN A 351 5.94 47.36 17.77
C ASN A 351 5.64 48.87 17.81
N LYS A 352 4.85 49.23 18.80
CA LYS A 352 4.58 50.62 19.22
C LYS A 352 5.75 51.13 20.05
N GLU A 353 5.95 52.44 20.06
CA GLU A 353 6.88 53.07 21.04
C GLU A 353 6.42 52.76 22.48
N ASN A 354 7.34 52.46 23.35
CA ASN A 354 7.10 52.01 24.71
C ASN A 354 6.28 50.70 24.82
N GLY A 355 6.30 49.89 23.76
CA GLY A 355 5.66 48.57 23.75
C GLY A 355 6.45 47.50 24.47
N GLY A 356 5.99 46.27 24.40
CA GLY A 356 6.62 45.10 25.03
C GLY A 356 6.84 43.95 24.10
N ILE A 357 7.87 43.16 24.37
CA ILE A 357 8.08 41.83 23.79
C ILE A 357 8.21 40.84 24.95
N PHE A 358 7.42 39.80 24.91
CA PHE A 358 7.37 38.78 25.96
C PHE A 358 7.71 37.43 25.34
N ILE A 359 8.70 36.74 25.88
CA ILE A 359 9.08 35.38 25.47
C ILE A 359 8.73 34.44 26.60
N THR A 360 7.90 33.47 26.31
CA THR A 360 7.48 32.42 27.26
C THR A 360 7.66 31.05 26.65
N ASP A 361 7.82 30.04 27.50
CA ASP A 361 7.94 28.67 27.05
C ASP A 361 7.06 27.71 27.84
N THR A 362 6.71 26.59 27.24
CA THR A 362 6.03 25.50 27.91
C THR A 362 6.60 24.16 27.43
N LEU A 363 6.73 23.23 28.37
CA LEU A 363 7.14 21.85 28.08
C LEU A 363 5.98 20.93 28.42
N LYS A 364 5.47 20.19 27.43
CA LYS A 364 4.41 19.19 27.61
C LYS A 364 4.83 17.90 26.94
N ASP A 365 4.82 16.81 27.69
CA ASP A 365 5.23 15.49 27.26
C ASP A 365 6.60 15.53 26.55
N ASP A 366 6.65 15.29 25.23
CA ASP A 366 7.86 15.33 24.42
C ASP A 366 7.92 16.55 23.48
N SER A 367 7.11 17.60 23.71
CA SER A 367 7.09 18.81 22.88
C SER A 367 7.43 20.06 23.70
N TYR A 368 8.33 20.89 23.18
CA TYR A 368 8.69 22.20 23.71
C TYR A 368 8.05 23.27 22.82
N THR A 369 7.32 24.19 23.45
CA THR A 369 6.66 25.30 22.76
C THR A 369 7.27 26.62 23.25
N LEU A 370 7.75 27.42 22.30
CA LEU A 370 8.23 28.78 22.52
C LEU A 370 7.24 29.76 21.91
N GLU A 371 6.81 30.73 22.70
CA GLU A 371 5.94 31.83 22.29
C GLU A 371 6.68 33.17 22.40
N ILE A 372 6.67 33.93 21.30
CA ILE A 372 7.23 35.26 21.20
C ILE A 372 6.07 36.20 20.88
N THR A 373 5.70 37.05 21.86
CA THR A 373 4.54 37.93 21.80
C THR A 373 5.00 39.38 21.80
N ASP A 374 4.53 40.19 20.85
CA ASP A 374 4.70 41.60 20.80
C ASP A 374 3.35 42.35 21.06
N THR A 375 3.44 43.62 21.45
CA THR A 375 2.27 44.50 21.63
C THR A 375 2.08 45.47 20.45
N GLY A 376 2.57 45.13 19.29
CA GLY A 376 2.59 45.95 18.09
C GLY A 376 1.25 46.15 17.40
N ILE A 377 1.31 46.49 16.12
CA ILE A 377 0.14 46.81 15.28
C ILE A 377 -0.72 45.60 14.98
N GLY A 378 -0.22 44.38 15.15
CA GLY A 378 -0.93 43.14 14.82
C GLY A 378 -1.25 42.98 13.31
N MET A 379 -1.95 41.90 13.01
CA MET A 379 -2.32 41.50 11.63
C MET A 379 -3.78 41.10 11.58
N ASN A 380 -4.46 41.34 10.44
CA ASN A 380 -5.76 40.77 10.14
C ASN A 380 -5.63 39.34 9.56
N GLU A 381 -6.73 38.61 9.41
CA GLU A 381 -6.72 37.22 8.93
C GLU A 381 -6.04 37.05 7.56
N LYS A 382 -6.28 37.96 6.61
CA LYS A 382 -5.66 37.90 5.28
C LYS A 382 -4.16 38.15 5.35
N GLU A 383 -3.74 39.07 6.21
CA GLU A 383 -2.31 39.36 6.43
C GLU A 383 -1.59 38.17 7.08
N ILE A 384 -2.25 37.45 8.00
CA ILE A 384 -1.71 36.21 8.60
C ILE A 384 -1.50 35.13 7.53
N GLU A 385 -2.49 34.91 6.65
CA GLU A 385 -2.38 33.93 5.57
C GLU A 385 -1.22 34.20 4.62
N MET A 386 -0.95 35.49 4.34
CA MET A 386 0.10 35.94 3.43
C MET A 386 1.44 36.22 4.10
N ALA A 387 1.51 36.23 5.45
CA ALA A 387 2.68 36.67 6.21
C ALA A 387 3.99 35.94 5.85
N PHE A 388 3.88 34.67 5.44
CA PHE A 388 5.03 33.84 5.05
C PHE A 388 5.34 33.88 3.55
N ASN A 389 4.55 34.61 2.75
CA ASN A 389 4.83 34.74 1.33
C ASN A 389 6.06 35.60 1.06
N ARG A 390 6.81 35.27 0.02
CA ARG A 390 7.99 36.04 -0.39
C ARG A 390 7.56 37.41 -0.91
N PHE A 391 8.28 38.46 -0.52
CA PHE A 391 8.06 39.86 -0.90
C PHE A 391 6.75 40.50 -0.39
N GLU A 392 6.00 39.79 0.47
CA GLU A 392 4.79 40.33 1.07
C GLU A 392 5.16 41.38 2.13
N LYS A 393 4.51 42.51 2.08
CA LYS A 393 4.65 43.59 3.05
C LYS A 393 3.29 43.91 3.61
N LEU A 394 3.15 43.75 4.91
CA LEU A 394 1.91 44.00 5.64
C LEU A 394 1.65 45.48 5.87
N ASP A 395 2.69 46.34 5.77
CA ASP A 395 2.60 47.77 5.95
C ASP A 395 3.44 48.51 4.88
N THR A 396 2.81 49.49 4.22
CA THR A 396 3.44 50.30 3.16
C THR A 396 4.35 51.41 3.72
N ASP A 397 4.20 51.80 4.97
CA ASP A 397 4.93 52.93 5.56
C ASP A 397 6.38 52.58 5.97
N HIS A 398 6.66 51.29 6.26
CA HIS A 398 8.02 50.83 6.51
C HIS A 398 8.77 50.49 5.22
N LYS A 399 9.31 51.49 4.56
CA LYS A 399 10.06 51.40 3.25
C LYS A 399 11.29 50.49 3.32
N GLU A 400 11.82 50.16 4.48
CA GLU A 400 13.07 49.40 4.62
C GLU A 400 12.90 47.86 4.69
N SER A 401 11.68 47.33 4.75
CA SER A 401 11.48 45.86 4.75
C SER A 401 11.42 45.27 3.36
N HIS A 402 12.01 44.07 3.19
CA HIS A 402 12.07 43.38 1.90
C HIS A 402 10.96 42.29 1.78
N GLY A 403 10.20 42.03 2.84
CA GLY A 403 9.19 40.97 2.85
C GLY A 403 9.77 39.55 2.75
N LEU A 404 11.01 39.35 3.18
CA LEU A 404 11.69 38.03 3.10
C LEU A 404 11.98 37.41 4.46
N GLY A 405 11.94 38.16 5.56
CA GLY A 405 12.30 37.65 6.89
C GLY A 405 11.42 36.51 7.38
N LEU A 406 10.09 36.64 7.23
CA LEU A 406 9.16 35.56 7.61
C LEU A 406 9.19 34.39 6.63
N ALA A 407 9.46 34.63 5.34
CA ALA A 407 9.69 33.56 4.38
C ALA A 407 10.95 32.74 4.73
N ILE A 408 12.03 33.38 5.16
CA ILE A 408 13.24 32.72 5.70
C ILE A 408 12.86 31.90 6.95
N ALA A 409 12.14 32.51 7.88
CA ALA A 409 11.70 31.84 9.10
C ALA A 409 10.87 30.56 8.78
N LYS A 410 9.96 30.65 7.80
CA LYS A 410 9.17 29.51 7.34
C LYS A 410 10.05 28.40 6.74
N SER A 411 10.99 28.73 5.86
CA SER A 411 11.91 27.75 5.27
C SER A 411 12.75 27.06 6.35
N ILE A 412 13.21 27.79 7.37
CA ILE A 412 13.97 27.23 8.49
C ILE A 412 13.10 26.30 9.36
N THR A 413 11.86 26.69 9.65
CA THR A 413 10.95 25.85 10.45
C THR A 413 10.60 24.56 9.73
N VAL A 414 10.33 24.61 8.43
CA VAL A 414 10.12 23.42 7.59
C VAL A 414 11.36 22.51 7.57
N PHE A 415 12.54 23.11 7.35
CA PHE A 415 13.80 22.36 7.33
C PHE A 415 14.05 21.61 8.64
N HIS A 416 13.75 22.21 9.79
CA HIS A 416 13.96 21.60 11.12
C HIS A 416 12.75 20.82 11.67
N ASN A 417 11.66 20.69 10.91
CA ASN A 417 10.40 20.08 11.36
C ASN A 417 9.79 20.78 12.60
N ILE A 418 9.92 22.10 12.66
CA ILE A 418 9.36 22.92 13.74
C ILE A 418 7.97 23.39 13.32
N GLY A 419 6.96 23.13 14.15
CA GLY A 419 5.63 23.71 13.97
C GLY A 419 5.67 25.22 14.15
N VAL A 420 5.03 26.02 13.28
CA VAL A 420 4.91 27.47 13.43
C VAL A 420 3.46 27.88 13.28
N GLN A 421 2.98 28.71 14.22
CA GLN A 421 1.66 29.31 14.22
C GLN A 421 1.77 30.79 14.53
N ILE A 422 0.98 31.62 13.83
CA ILE A 422 0.81 33.04 14.10
C ILE A 422 -0.57 33.25 14.71
N ILE A 423 -0.63 33.95 15.84
CA ILE A 423 -1.84 34.38 16.52
C ILE A 423 -1.75 35.90 16.59
N SER A 424 -2.62 36.59 15.89
CA SER A 424 -2.57 38.07 15.83
C SER A 424 -3.97 38.66 15.64
N ALA A 425 -4.14 39.87 16.12
CA ALA A 425 -5.30 40.68 15.86
C ALA A 425 -4.86 42.13 15.68
N LYS A 426 -5.51 42.89 14.80
CA LYS A 426 -5.17 44.30 14.54
C LYS A 426 -5.18 45.09 15.82
N ASP A 427 -4.13 45.89 16.05
CA ASP A 427 -3.86 46.73 17.22
C ASP A 427 -3.60 46.00 18.57
N ASN A 428 -3.64 44.64 18.56
CA ASN A 428 -3.42 43.81 19.76
C ASN A 428 -2.09 43.04 19.74
N GLY A 429 -1.22 43.33 18.76
CA GLY A 429 0.07 42.67 18.64
C GLY A 429 0.02 41.29 17.98
N THR A 430 1.16 40.61 18.02
CA THR A 430 1.34 39.29 17.36
C THR A 430 2.06 38.33 18.30
N THR A 431 1.62 37.08 18.31
CA THR A 431 2.29 35.96 18.98
C THR A 431 2.75 34.95 17.91
N PHE A 432 4.06 34.71 17.86
CA PHE A 432 4.64 33.59 17.12
C PHE A 432 4.81 32.41 18.06
N ARG A 433 4.14 31.30 17.77
CA ARG A 433 4.26 30.04 18.50
C ARG A 433 5.07 29.07 17.71
N LEU A 434 6.22 28.65 18.26
CA LEU A 434 7.10 27.64 17.67
C LEU A 434 7.00 26.34 18.49
N VAL A 435 6.71 25.23 17.83
CA VAL A 435 6.55 23.91 18.47
C VAL A 435 7.68 23.01 18.01
N PHE A 436 8.52 22.61 18.94
CA PHE A 436 9.66 21.72 18.75
C PHE A 436 9.27 20.32 19.25
N ASN A 437 9.29 19.35 18.36
CA ASN A 437 9.08 17.94 18.70
C ASN A 437 10.43 17.24 18.88
N LYS A 438 10.45 16.25 19.74
CA LYS A 438 11.67 15.48 20.04
C LYS A 438 12.05 14.52 18.93
#